data_2b0a5d7126acf14c4c67865a8de230d1
#
_entry.id   2b0a5d7126acf14c4c67865a8de230d1
#
_cell.length_a   1.000
_cell.length_b   1.000
_cell.length_c   1.000
_cell.angle_alpha   90.00
_cell.angle_beta   90.00
_cell.angle_gamma   90.00
#
_symmetry.space_group_name_H-M   'P 1'
#
loop_
_entity.id
_entity.type
_entity.pdbx_description
1 polymer ?
#
loop_
_entity_poly.entity_id
_entity_poly.type
_entity_poly.pdbx_seq_one_letter_code
_entity_poly.pdbx_strand_id
1 'polypeptide(L)'
;MSIAPQINVAAGSLGAFERLALGWQAKLFLFLGLRAKAMTIFKQVLARAPNDVNALNSLAYEAQLQERHAEALSLYQRVAELQPESSNAHFNLAFVMEPLGQLTEAEREFRAAIELEEKMDRAWYGLGLVLVRLGRLQEALAAFKRNTELQPMSPFAWYQMARVHVDLNQPEQALWVIRHLKGFEPKIALQLERETGLVVGSIL
;
A
#
# COMPACT_ATOMS: atom_id res chain seq x y z
N MET A 1 1.90 7.93 58.00
CA MET A 1 0.95 7.95 56.90
C MET A 1 1.30 9.13 56.02
N SER A 2 2.06 8.90 54.94
CA SER A 2 2.46 9.95 54.00
C SER A 2 1.55 9.82 52.78
N ILE A 3 0.71 10.81 52.57
CA ILE A 3 -0.17 10.91 51.40
C ILE A 3 0.67 11.58 50.30
N ALA A 4 1.18 10.79 49.34
CA ALA A 4 1.78 11.33 48.14
C ALA A 4 0.67 12.02 47.30
N PRO A 5 0.87 13.24 46.82
CA PRO A 5 -0.11 13.88 45.95
C PRO A 5 -0.20 13.11 44.64
N GLN A 6 -1.37 12.57 44.35
CA GLN A 6 -1.69 12.12 43.00
C GLN A 6 -1.72 13.37 42.10
N ILE A 7 -0.67 13.53 41.30
CA ILE A 7 -0.66 14.51 40.23
C ILE A 7 -1.65 14.00 39.16
N ASN A 8 -2.87 14.48 39.25
CA ASN A 8 -3.88 14.34 38.22
C ASN A 8 -3.43 15.26 37.06
N VAL A 9 -2.57 14.75 36.20
CA VAL A 9 -2.26 15.42 34.90
C VAL A 9 -3.53 15.34 34.07
N ALA A 10 -4.39 16.32 34.21
CA ALA A 10 -5.45 16.56 33.26
C ALA A 10 -4.76 16.61 31.88
N ALA A 11 -5.05 15.63 31.02
CA ALA A 11 -4.54 15.55 29.68
C ALA A 11 -5.08 16.74 28.87
N GLY A 12 -4.44 17.91 29.01
CA GLY A 12 -4.73 19.07 28.19
C GLY A 12 -4.51 18.71 26.71
N SER A 13 -5.40 19.16 25.84
CA SER A 13 -5.23 18.98 24.40
C SER A 13 -3.88 19.53 23.95
N LEU A 14 -3.18 18.79 23.07
CA LEU A 14 -1.90 19.22 22.51
C LEU A 14 -2.08 20.55 21.75
N GLY A 15 -1.32 21.57 22.12
CA GLY A 15 -1.24 22.79 21.36
C GLY A 15 -0.68 22.55 19.97
N ALA A 16 -1.07 23.37 18.98
CA ALA A 16 -0.61 23.23 17.59
C ALA A 16 0.93 23.25 17.48
N PHE A 17 1.60 24.11 18.23
CA PHE A 17 3.06 24.20 18.23
C PHE A 17 3.73 22.95 18.84
N GLU A 18 3.22 22.48 19.99
CA GLU A 18 3.74 21.27 20.65
C GLU A 18 3.57 20.03 19.76
N ARG A 19 2.42 19.90 19.09
CA ARG A 19 2.15 18.83 18.12
C ARG A 19 3.14 18.87 16.95
N LEU A 20 3.40 20.07 16.42
CA LEU A 20 4.38 20.25 15.35
C LEU A 20 5.80 19.84 15.79
N ALA A 21 6.21 20.30 16.98
CA ALA A 21 7.53 19.98 17.54
C ALA A 21 7.72 18.47 17.77
N LEU A 22 6.73 17.80 18.35
CA LEU A 22 6.74 16.34 18.51
C LEU A 22 6.77 15.61 17.17
N GLY A 23 6.02 16.09 16.17
CA GLY A 23 6.05 15.55 14.82
C GLY A 23 7.44 15.65 14.17
N TRP A 24 8.12 16.79 14.29
CA TRP A 24 9.49 16.96 13.82
C TRP A 24 10.47 16.05 14.57
N GLN A 25 10.37 15.95 15.89
CA GLN A 25 11.20 15.07 16.69
C GLN A 25 11.03 13.60 16.28
N ALA A 26 9.80 13.15 16.06
CA ALA A 26 9.54 11.79 15.58
C ALA A 26 10.16 11.55 14.19
N LYS A 27 10.03 12.51 13.25
CA LYS A 27 10.65 12.43 11.92
C LYS A 27 12.18 12.38 12.02
N LEU A 28 12.80 13.15 12.90
CA LEU A 28 14.24 13.08 13.16
C LEU A 28 14.66 11.70 13.66
N PHE A 29 13.90 11.11 14.58
CA PHE A 29 14.19 9.75 15.06
C PHE A 29 14.02 8.71 13.95
N LEU A 30 13.03 8.84 13.06
CA LEU A 30 12.91 7.98 11.87
C LEU A 30 14.11 8.11 10.95
N PHE A 31 14.56 9.33 10.70
CA PHE A 31 15.75 9.60 9.87
C PHE A 31 17.02 8.97 10.48
N LEU A 32 17.17 9.00 11.79
CA LEU A 32 18.27 8.38 12.53
C LEU A 32 18.12 6.86 12.73
N GLY A 33 17.08 6.24 12.16
CA GLY A 33 16.82 4.81 12.33
C GLY A 33 16.26 4.41 13.70
N LEU A 34 15.97 5.38 14.58
CA LEU A 34 15.48 5.18 15.94
C LEU A 34 13.95 4.98 15.96
N ARG A 35 13.45 4.01 15.20
CA ARG A 35 12.01 3.76 14.98
C ARG A 35 11.22 3.64 16.28
N ALA A 36 11.69 2.86 17.25
CA ALA A 36 10.99 2.67 18.54
C ALA A 36 10.75 3.99 19.28
N LYS A 37 11.71 4.92 19.26
CA LYS A 37 11.55 6.25 19.87
C LYS A 37 10.53 7.09 19.12
N ALA A 38 10.55 7.05 17.77
CA ALA A 38 9.56 7.74 16.95
C ALA A 38 8.13 7.24 17.25
N MET A 39 7.94 5.91 17.31
CA MET A 39 6.63 5.32 17.62
C MET A 39 6.14 5.68 19.02
N THR A 40 7.03 5.79 20.00
CA THR A 40 6.68 6.28 21.34
C THR A 40 6.12 7.70 21.28
N ILE A 41 6.75 8.59 20.51
CA ILE A 41 6.26 9.96 20.34
C ILE A 41 4.91 9.97 19.65
N PHE A 42 4.71 9.21 18.55
CA PHE A 42 3.41 9.17 17.88
C PHE A 42 2.30 8.63 18.81
N LYS A 43 2.58 7.65 19.66
CA LYS A 43 1.64 7.19 20.68
C LYS A 43 1.31 8.29 21.69
N GLN A 44 2.30 9.07 22.14
CA GLN A 44 2.07 10.22 23.03
C GLN A 44 1.23 11.30 22.35
N VAL A 45 1.45 11.55 21.05
CA VAL A 45 0.63 12.48 20.26
C VAL A 45 -0.82 11.99 20.22
N LEU A 46 -1.08 10.72 19.89
CA LEU A 46 -2.45 10.18 19.83
C LEU A 46 -3.14 10.16 21.19
N ALA A 47 -2.41 9.97 22.29
CA ALA A 47 -3.00 10.02 23.63
C ALA A 47 -3.59 11.39 23.97
N ARG A 48 -3.06 12.47 23.38
CA ARG A 48 -3.49 13.87 23.63
C ARG A 48 -4.22 14.50 22.44
N ALA A 49 -4.00 13.98 21.23
CA ALA A 49 -4.64 14.39 19.98
C ALA A 49 -5.07 13.14 19.19
N PRO A 50 -6.17 12.49 19.56
CA PRO A 50 -6.58 11.19 19.01
C PRO A 50 -6.81 11.17 17.50
N ASN A 51 -7.06 12.31 16.87
CA ASN A 51 -7.33 12.47 15.45
C ASN A 51 -6.12 13.04 14.68
N ASP A 52 -4.90 12.95 15.24
CA ASP A 52 -3.71 13.37 14.50
C ASP A 52 -3.39 12.37 13.38
N VAL A 53 -3.70 12.77 12.16
CA VAL A 53 -3.56 11.94 10.95
C VAL A 53 -2.11 11.50 10.72
N ASN A 54 -1.12 12.36 11.03
CA ASN A 54 0.28 12.00 10.84
C ASN A 54 0.70 10.88 11.81
N ALA A 55 0.27 10.97 13.06
CA ALA A 55 0.55 9.94 14.06
C ALA A 55 -0.18 8.63 13.73
N LEU A 56 -1.47 8.71 13.31
CA LEU A 56 -2.24 7.55 12.86
C LEU A 56 -1.55 6.84 11.68
N ASN A 57 -1.21 7.58 10.62
CA ASN A 57 -0.53 7.00 9.46
C ASN A 57 0.83 6.38 9.82
N SER A 58 1.62 7.05 10.67
CA SER A 58 2.95 6.55 11.05
C SER A 58 2.86 5.25 11.85
N LEU A 59 1.90 5.15 12.78
CA LEU A 59 1.68 3.93 13.55
C LEU A 59 1.06 2.82 12.71
N ALA A 60 0.13 3.15 11.81
CA ALA A 60 -0.45 2.20 10.88
C ALA A 60 0.62 1.59 9.96
N TYR A 61 1.48 2.43 9.40
CA TYR A 61 2.59 1.97 8.55
C TYR A 61 3.57 1.07 9.31
N GLU A 62 3.92 1.43 10.55
CA GLU A 62 4.78 0.60 11.40
C GLU A 62 4.12 -0.75 11.73
N ALA A 63 2.82 -0.75 12.04
CA ALA A 63 2.06 -1.98 12.28
C ALA A 63 2.03 -2.87 11.02
N GLN A 64 1.85 -2.26 9.84
CA GLN A 64 1.88 -2.95 8.55
C GLN A 64 3.25 -3.58 8.27
N LEU A 65 4.36 -2.86 8.50
CA LEU A 65 5.72 -3.40 8.33
C LEU A 65 6.02 -4.59 9.27
N GLN A 66 5.32 -4.66 10.39
CA GLN A 66 5.41 -5.75 11.37
C GLN A 66 4.33 -6.82 11.16
N GLU A 67 3.64 -6.80 10.02
CA GLU A 67 2.56 -7.73 9.65
C GLU A 67 1.39 -7.76 10.66
N ARG A 68 1.27 -6.72 11.49
CA ARG A 68 0.15 -6.54 12.43
C ARG A 68 -1.05 -5.92 11.70
N HIS A 69 -1.56 -6.66 10.69
CA HIS A 69 -2.54 -6.13 9.75
C HIS A 69 -3.84 -5.64 10.41
N ALA A 70 -4.33 -6.32 11.46
CA ALA A 70 -5.54 -5.89 12.16
C ALA A 70 -5.37 -4.54 12.87
N GLU A 71 -4.19 -4.28 13.45
CA GLU A 71 -3.88 -2.98 14.06
C GLU A 71 -3.74 -1.90 12.98
N ALA A 72 -3.03 -2.19 11.90
CA ALA A 72 -2.89 -1.27 10.78
C ALA A 72 -4.24 -0.92 10.17
N LEU A 73 -5.13 -1.91 10.00
CA LEU A 73 -6.49 -1.72 9.48
C LEU A 73 -7.26 -0.71 10.32
N SER A 74 -7.31 -0.89 11.64
CA SER A 74 -8.07 0.01 12.52
C SER A 74 -7.58 1.46 12.47
N LEU A 75 -6.25 1.64 12.34
CA LEU A 75 -5.64 2.96 12.24
C LEU A 75 -5.90 3.61 10.87
N TYR A 76 -5.78 2.85 9.75
CA TYR A 76 -6.07 3.37 8.42
C TYR A 76 -7.56 3.63 8.19
N GLN A 77 -8.48 2.83 8.76
CA GLN A 77 -9.90 3.13 8.76
C GLN A 77 -10.17 4.51 9.34
N ARG A 78 -9.56 4.80 10.49
CA ARG A 78 -9.70 6.09 11.13
C ARG A 78 -9.10 7.24 10.31
N VAL A 79 -7.99 6.99 9.59
CA VAL A 79 -7.43 7.98 8.66
C VAL A 79 -8.40 8.25 7.50
N ALA A 80 -9.00 7.22 6.92
CA ALA A 80 -9.96 7.38 5.82
C ALA A 80 -11.24 8.12 6.27
N GLU A 81 -11.72 7.87 7.48
CA GLU A 81 -12.83 8.63 8.09
C GLU A 81 -12.50 10.12 8.27
N LEU A 82 -11.26 10.45 8.65
CA LEU A 82 -10.80 11.82 8.86
C LEU A 82 -10.46 12.53 7.55
N GLN A 83 -10.13 11.80 6.51
CA GLN A 83 -9.69 12.31 5.20
C GLN A 83 -10.37 11.56 4.05
N PRO A 84 -11.70 11.64 3.89
CA PRO A 84 -12.44 10.89 2.87
C PRO A 84 -12.09 11.28 1.43
N GLU A 85 -11.50 12.45 1.21
CA GLU A 85 -11.04 12.94 -0.10
C GLU A 85 -9.54 12.65 -0.37
N SER A 86 -8.91 11.79 0.45
CA SER A 86 -7.50 11.47 0.29
C SER A 86 -7.31 10.15 -0.44
N SER A 87 -6.84 10.20 -1.69
CA SER A 87 -6.47 9.01 -2.48
C SER A 87 -5.50 8.09 -1.73
N ASN A 88 -4.54 8.69 -1.00
CA ASN A 88 -3.60 7.95 -0.17
C ASN A 88 -4.26 7.22 1.02
N ALA A 89 -5.29 7.81 1.62
CA ALA A 89 -6.00 7.18 2.73
C ALA A 89 -6.73 5.91 2.25
N HIS A 90 -7.47 6.00 1.16
CA HIS A 90 -8.13 4.88 0.53
C HIS A 90 -7.15 3.80 0.05
N PHE A 91 -6.06 4.22 -0.60
CA PHE A 91 -5.02 3.28 -1.02
C PHE A 91 -4.43 2.50 0.16
N ASN A 92 -4.03 3.18 1.23
CA ASN A 92 -3.43 2.53 2.40
C ASN A 92 -4.41 1.57 3.09
N LEU A 93 -5.69 1.96 3.15
CA LEU A 93 -6.76 1.12 3.70
C LEU A 93 -6.95 -0.14 2.85
N ALA A 94 -7.07 -0.01 1.52
CA ALA A 94 -7.18 -1.13 0.59
C ALA A 94 -5.99 -2.08 0.70
N PHE A 95 -4.77 -1.52 0.78
CA PHE A 95 -3.53 -2.28 0.84
C PHE A 95 -3.44 -3.18 2.08
N VAL A 96 -3.98 -2.77 3.22
CA VAL A 96 -4.00 -3.59 4.43
C VAL A 96 -5.17 -4.57 4.49
N MET A 97 -6.27 -4.29 3.77
CA MET A 97 -7.42 -5.18 3.64
C MET A 97 -7.10 -6.43 2.81
N GLU A 98 -6.26 -6.29 1.79
CA GLU A 98 -5.91 -7.36 0.86
C GLU A 98 -5.30 -8.59 1.56
N PRO A 99 -4.24 -8.50 2.39
CA PRO A 99 -3.69 -9.65 3.10
C PRO A 99 -4.65 -10.23 4.15
N LEU A 100 -5.61 -9.45 4.64
CA LEU A 100 -6.67 -9.92 5.53
C LEU A 100 -7.79 -10.69 4.80
N GLY A 101 -7.73 -10.78 3.46
CA GLY A 101 -8.73 -11.46 2.66
C GLY A 101 -10.03 -10.66 2.46
N GLN A 102 -10.09 -9.40 2.89
CA GLN A 102 -11.22 -8.49 2.69
C GLN A 102 -11.20 -7.93 1.26
N LEU A 103 -11.29 -8.84 0.26
CA LEU A 103 -11.00 -8.52 -1.14
C LEU A 103 -12.02 -7.57 -1.76
N THR A 104 -13.30 -7.73 -1.45
CA THR A 104 -14.38 -6.87 -1.97
C THR A 104 -14.26 -5.45 -1.43
N GLU A 105 -13.94 -5.31 -0.15
CA GLU A 105 -13.71 -4.03 0.50
C GLU A 105 -12.43 -3.38 -0.03
N ALA A 106 -11.36 -4.15 -0.21
CA ALA A 106 -10.11 -3.65 -0.79
C ALA A 106 -10.32 -3.15 -2.24
N GLU A 107 -11.09 -3.87 -3.05
CA GLU A 107 -11.46 -3.41 -4.40
C GLU A 107 -12.15 -2.05 -4.35
N ARG A 108 -13.15 -1.90 -3.49
CA ARG A 108 -13.89 -0.64 -3.34
C ARG A 108 -12.96 0.51 -2.98
N GLU A 109 -12.09 0.31 -2.02
CA GLU A 109 -11.15 1.35 -1.56
C GLU A 109 -10.08 1.67 -2.62
N PHE A 110 -9.56 0.67 -3.38
CA PHE A 110 -8.66 0.96 -4.51
C PHE A 110 -9.37 1.76 -5.61
N ARG A 111 -10.63 1.46 -5.92
CA ARG A 111 -11.41 2.24 -6.89
C ARG A 111 -11.63 3.67 -6.40
N ALA A 112 -11.96 3.87 -5.12
CA ALA A 112 -12.08 5.20 -4.54
C ALA A 112 -10.76 5.99 -4.64
N ALA A 113 -9.62 5.36 -4.36
CA ALA A 113 -8.31 5.99 -4.55
C ALA A 113 -8.07 6.41 -6.00
N ILE A 114 -8.46 5.59 -6.98
CA ILE A 114 -8.33 5.86 -8.40
C ILE A 114 -9.27 6.99 -8.85
N GLU A 115 -10.51 7.03 -8.37
CA GLU A 115 -11.46 8.10 -8.64
C GLU A 115 -10.94 9.47 -8.17
N LEU A 116 -10.29 9.50 -7.00
CA LEU A 116 -9.68 10.71 -6.45
C LEU A 116 -8.36 11.08 -7.16
N GLU A 117 -7.60 10.08 -7.63
CA GLU A 117 -6.31 10.29 -8.28
C GLU A 117 -6.08 9.23 -9.37
N GLU A 118 -6.58 9.49 -10.58
CA GLU A 118 -6.50 8.55 -11.72
C GLU A 118 -5.06 8.13 -12.06
N LYS A 119 -4.07 8.98 -11.75
CA LYS A 119 -2.65 8.72 -12.04
C LYS A 119 -1.93 7.97 -10.91
N MET A 120 -2.62 7.52 -9.88
CA MET A 120 -2.02 6.71 -8.81
C MET A 120 -1.75 5.29 -9.34
N ASP A 121 -0.58 5.10 -9.92
CA ASP A 121 -0.13 3.83 -10.52
C ASP A 121 -0.23 2.64 -9.55
N ARG A 122 0.18 2.83 -8.29
CA ARG A 122 0.11 1.80 -7.25
C ARG A 122 -1.31 1.35 -6.93
N ALA A 123 -2.32 2.24 -7.05
CA ALA A 123 -3.71 1.85 -6.83
C ALA A 123 -4.23 0.96 -7.97
N TRP A 124 -3.86 1.26 -9.22
CA TRP A 124 -4.15 0.40 -10.36
C TRP A 124 -3.49 -0.98 -10.23
N TYR A 125 -2.24 -1.03 -9.77
CA TYR A 125 -1.55 -2.30 -9.52
C TYR A 125 -2.23 -3.11 -8.41
N GLY A 126 -2.54 -2.48 -7.27
CA GLY A 126 -3.25 -3.12 -6.16
C GLY A 126 -4.64 -3.63 -6.56
N LEU A 127 -5.40 -2.83 -7.30
CA LEU A 127 -6.70 -3.25 -7.87
C LEU A 127 -6.54 -4.51 -8.75
N GLY A 128 -5.53 -4.52 -9.62
CA GLY A 128 -5.24 -5.68 -10.46
C GLY A 128 -4.98 -6.95 -9.65
N LEU A 129 -4.17 -6.86 -8.58
CA LEU A 129 -3.89 -8.00 -7.69
C LEU A 129 -5.15 -8.53 -6.99
N VAL A 130 -5.98 -7.63 -6.47
CA VAL A 130 -7.25 -7.99 -5.82
C VAL A 130 -8.20 -8.66 -6.82
N LEU A 131 -8.31 -8.15 -8.04
CA LEU A 131 -9.15 -8.72 -9.10
C LEU A 131 -8.68 -10.11 -9.53
N VAL A 132 -7.36 -10.37 -9.58
CA VAL A 132 -6.82 -11.72 -9.80
C VAL A 132 -7.30 -12.67 -8.70
N ARG A 133 -7.20 -12.27 -7.43
CA ARG A 133 -7.65 -13.09 -6.29
C ARG A 133 -9.17 -13.32 -6.27
N LEU A 134 -9.94 -12.39 -6.83
CA LEU A 134 -11.40 -12.53 -7.02
C LEU A 134 -11.76 -13.36 -8.26
N GLY A 135 -10.78 -13.82 -9.06
CA GLY A 135 -11.00 -14.57 -10.30
C GLY A 135 -11.50 -13.71 -11.47
N ARG A 136 -11.49 -12.39 -11.34
CA ARG A 136 -11.96 -11.43 -12.36
C ARG A 136 -10.80 -11.03 -13.28
N LEU A 137 -10.27 -12.03 -13.99
CA LEU A 137 -9.00 -11.94 -14.72
C LEU A 137 -8.99 -10.89 -15.83
N GLN A 138 -10.10 -10.70 -16.57
CA GLN A 138 -10.19 -9.70 -17.63
C GLN A 138 -10.10 -8.27 -17.07
N GLU A 139 -10.74 -8.02 -15.94
CA GLU A 139 -10.70 -6.71 -15.28
C GLU A 139 -9.31 -6.46 -14.66
N ALA A 140 -8.66 -7.51 -14.16
CA ALA A 140 -7.28 -7.44 -13.68
C ALA A 140 -6.32 -7.01 -14.81
N LEU A 141 -6.47 -7.58 -16.02
CA LEU A 141 -5.69 -7.14 -17.18
C LEU A 141 -5.88 -5.66 -17.50
N ALA A 142 -7.12 -5.17 -17.44
CA ALA A 142 -7.39 -3.74 -17.67
C ALA A 142 -6.69 -2.85 -16.62
N ALA A 143 -6.73 -3.25 -15.36
CA ALA A 143 -6.06 -2.52 -14.27
C ALA A 143 -4.52 -2.54 -14.43
N PHE A 144 -3.93 -3.70 -14.72
CA PHE A 144 -2.49 -3.80 -14.97
C PHE A 144 -2.06 -3.04 -16.21
N LYS A 145 -2.85 -3.07 -17.28
CA LYS A 145 -2.60 -2.28 -18.48
C LYS A 145 -2.52 -0.79 -18.14
N ARG A 146 -3.47 -0.29 -17.36
CA ARG A 146 -3.45 1.11 -16.92
C ARG A 146 -2.21 1.41 -16.07
N ASN A 147 -1.79 0.50 -15.21
CA ASN A 147 -0.53 0.65 -14.47
C ASN A 147 0.68 0.72 -15.42
N THR A 148 0.75 -0.14 -16.45
CA THR A 148 1.87 -0.12 -17.42
C THR A 148 1.91 1.15 -18.28
N GLU A 149 0.76 1.78 -18.54
CA GLU A 149 0.71 3.09 -19.21
C GLU A 149 1.30 4.19 -18.32
N LEU A 150 1.08 4.12 -17.00
CA LEU A 150 1.60 5.08 -16.03
C LEU A 150 3.09 4.81 -15.68
N GLN A 151 3.49 3.54 -15.66
CA GLN A 151 4.83 3.08 -15.28
C GLN A 151 5.36 2.05 -16.31
N PRO A 152 5.65 2.45 -17.55
CA PRO A 152 5.96 1.53 -18.65
C PRO A 152 7.24 0.69 -18.41
N MET A 153 8.18 1.21 -17.65
CA MET A 153 9.45 0.52 -17.34
C MET A 153 9.41 -0.25 -16.02
N SER A 154 8.28 -0.26 -15.30
CA SER A 154 8.10 -1.05 -14.09
C SER A 154 7.72 -2.49 -14.48
N PRO A 155 8.51 -3.51 -14.10
CA PRO A 155 8.24 -4.87 -14.55
C PRO A 155 7.06 -5.55 -13.85
N PHE A 156 6.60 -5.02 -12.73
CA PHE A 156 5.65 -5.72 -11.86
C PHE A 156 4.29 -5.99 -12.53
N ALA A 157 3.69 -4.97 -13.13
CA ALA A 157 2.41 -5.17 -13.80
C ALA A 157 2.55 -5.99 -15.09
N TRP A 158 3.62 -5.81 -15.83
CA TRP A 158 3.93 -6.67 -17.00
C TRP A 158 4.04 -8.13 -16.61
N TYR A 159 4.73 -8.41 -15.50
CA TYR A 159 4.84 -9.78 -14.98
C TYR A 159 3.47 -10.37 -14.65
N GLN A 160 2.62 -9.62 -13.96
CA GLN A 160 1.27 -10.07 -13.63
C GLN A 160 0.40 -10.26 -14.87
N MET A 161 0.48 -9.36 -15.86
CA MET A 161 -0.24 -9.50 -17.12
C MET A 161 0.13 -10.79 -17.86
N ALA A 162 1.43 -11.14 -17.91
CA ALA A 162 1.86 -12.38 -18.54
C ALA A 162 1.22 -13.60 -17.84
N ARG A 163 1.23 -13.63 -16.51
CA ARG A 163 0.61 -14.71 -15.73
C ARG A 163 -0.89 -14.79 -15.95
N VAL A 164 -1.59 -13.65 -15.92
CA VAL A 164 -3.04 -13.62 -16.16
C VAL A 164 -3.38 -14.08 -17.59
N HIS A 165 -2.56 -13.76 -18.59
CA HIS A 165 -2.76 -14.28 -19.94
C HIS A 165 -2.59 -15.81 -19.99
N VAL A 166 -1.65 -16.38 -19.23
CA VAL A 166 -1.51 -17.83 -19.11
C VAL A 166 -2.74 -18.45 -18.45
N ASP A 167 -3.22 -17.87 -17.34
CA ASP A 167 -4.41 -18.34 -16.63
C ASP A 167 -5.68 -18.28 -17.52
N LEU A 168 -5.73 -17.34 -18.45
CA LEU A 168 -6.79 -17.20 -19.46
C LEU A 168 -6.60 -18.10 -20.69
N ASN A 169 -5.56 -18.94 -20.70
CA ASN A 169 -5.19 -19.76 -21.88
C ASN A 169 -4.94 -18.95 -23.15
N GLN A 170 -4.23 -17.83 -23.01
CA GLN A 170 -3.87 -16.89 -24.07
C GLN A 170 -2.34 -16.84 -24.25
N PRO A 171 -1.72 -17.91 -24.76
CA PRO A 171 -0.25 -18.04 -24.82
C PRO A 171 0.42 -17.02 -25.74
N GLU A 172 -0.25 -16.59 -26.81
CA GLU A 172 0.32 -15.59 -27.74
C GLU A 172 0.48 -14.23 -27.07
N GLN A 173 -0.54 -13.81 -26.28
CA GLN A 173 -0.51 -12.56 -25.52
C GLN A 173 0.54 -12.64 -24.41
N ALA A 174 0.63 -13.77 -23.71
CA ALA A 174 1.65 -14.00 -22.69
C ALA A 174 3.07 -13.90 -23.31
N LEU A 175 3.31 -14.53 -24.46
CA LEU A 175 4.58 -14.46 -25.19
C LEU A 175 4.92 -13.04 -25.64
N TRP A 176 3.92 -12.25 -26.06
CA TRP A 176 4.13 -10.86 -26.41
C TRP A 176 4.61 -10.05 -25.20
N VAL A 177 3.96 -10.22 -24.04
CA VAL A 177 4.37 -9.55 -22.78
C VAL A 177 5.77 -9.98 -22.37
N ILE A 178 6.08 -11.27 -22.41
CA ILE A 178 7.42 -11.80 -22.06
C ILE A 178 8.49 -11.22 -22.98
N ARG A 179 8.21 -11.13 -24.30
CA ARG A 179 9.11 -10.49 -25.26
C ARG A 179 9.34 -9.02 -24.94
N HIS A 180 8.28 -8.30 -24.59
CA HIS A 180 8.38 -6.90 -24.17
C HIS A 180 9.28 -6.74 -22.95
N LEU A 181 9.04 -7.54 -21.89
CA LEU A 181 9.88 -7.57 -20.70
C LEU A 181 11.36 -7.89 -21.00
N LYS A 182 11.62 -8.78 -21.96
CA LYS A 182 12.98 -9.16 -22.34
C LYS A 182 13.80 -7.97 -22.83
N GLY A 183 13.14 -6.93 -23.37
CA GLY A 183 13.78 -5.70 -23.86
C GLY A 183 14.34 -4.79 -22.75
N PHE A 184 13.81 -4.83 -21.53
CA PHE A 184 14.25 -3.96 -20.44
C PHE A 184 14.51 -4.67 -19.10
N GLU A 185 13.85 -5.82 -18.85
CA GLU A 185 14.04 -6.65 -17.64
C GLU A 185 14.24 -8.13 -18.01
N PRO A 186 15.37 -8.49 -18.66
CA PRO A 186 15.58 -9.84 -19.19
C PRO A 186 15.57 -10.92 -18.11
N LYS A 187 15.96 -10.61 -16.88
CA LYS A 187 15.94 -11.58 -15.76
C LYS A 187 14.51 -11.97 -15.39
N ILE A 188 13.59 -11.03 -15.36
CA ILE A 188 12.17 -11.27 -15.07
C ILE A 188 11.52 -12.01 -16.25
N ALA A 189 11.83 -11.64 -17.49
CA ALA A 189 11.37 -12.37 -18.66
C ALA A 189 11.81 -13.84 -18.61
N LEU A 190 13.08 -14.11 -18.29
CA LEU A 190 13.61 -15.47 -18.15
C LEU A 190 12.92 -16.25 -17.03
N GLN A 191 12.60 -15.59 -15.92
CA GLN A 191 11.83 -16.18 -14.83
C GLN A 191 10.43 -16.60 -15.32
N LEU A 192 9.71 -15.73 -16.03
CA LEU A 192 8.41 -16.04 -16.62
C LEU A 192 8.48 -17.20 -17.64
N GLU A 193 9.49 -17.23 -18.51
CA GLU A 193 9.71 -18.34 -19.44
C GLU A 193 9.82 -19.68 -18.69
N ARG A 194 10.53 -19.71 -17.56
CA ARG A 194 10.66 -20.92 -16.71
C ARG A 194 9.36 -21.30 -16.02
N GLU A 195 8.64 -20.31 -15.46
CA GLU A 195 7.41 -20.55 -14.70
C GLU A 195 6.25 -20.98 -15.61
N THR A 196 6.18 -20.42 -16.83
CA THR A 196 5.06 -20.66 -17.75
C THR A 196 5.34 -21.75 -18.79
N GLY A 197 6.60 -22.11 -18.99
CA GLY A 197 7.02 -23.00 -20.09
C GLY A 197 6.97 -22.34 -21.47
N LEU A 198 6.61 -21.06 -21.55
CA LEU A 198 6.55 -20.29 -22.80
C LEU A 198 7.92 -19.65 -23.07
N VAL A 199 8.57 -20.05 -24.15
CA VAL A 199 9.91 -19.54 -24.52
C VAL A 199 9.78 -18.58 -25.69
N VAL A 200 10.26 -17.35 -25.52
CA VAL A 200 10.40 -16.40 -26.61
C VAL A 200 11.60 -16.80 -27.46
N GLY A 201 11.33 -17.39 -28.61
CA GLY A 201 12.37 -17.77 -29.56
C GLY A 201 13.29 -16.60 -29.88
N SER A 202 14.60 -16.87 -29.99
CA SER A 202 15.56 -15.90 -30.51
C SER A 202 15.08 -15.51 -31.91
N ILE A 203 14.78 -14.23 -32.10
CA ILE A 203 14.65 -13.71 -33.45
C ILE A 203 16.09 -13.74 -34.00
N LEU A 204 16.35 -14.74 -34.87
CA LEU A 204 17.53 -14.74 -35.73
C LEU A 204 17.42 -13.61 -36.73
#